data_413915cc5e7d5bc2b6382f460f9c8fc8
#
_entry.id   413915cc5e7d5bc2b6382f460f9c8fc8
#
_cell.length_a   1.000
_cell.length_b   1.000
_cell.length_c   1.000
_cell.angle_alpha   90.00
_cell.angle_beta   90.00
_cell.angle_gamma   90.00
#
_symmetry.space_group_name_H-M   'P 1'
#
loop_
_entity.id
_entity.type
_entity.pdbx_description
1 polymer ?
#
loop_
_entity_poly.entity_id
_entity_poly.type
_entity_poly.pdbx_seq_one_letter_code
_entity_poly.pdbx_strand_id
1 'polypeptide(L)'
;MRVIFQIIIIFFVIFSCEKYPSVDTVWPPYENSTAAPIITSVSPHADSAFGGFTILTISGENFSSDSGGNFIYIGGEKVSPASESANEIAVRAPSVFGDTISIRIVVPQAEKLASYDYRLQTLSEEYGGFTNLDKVRCIAMDSGGNLYSMMGDRTVRKTDPNGEYTEFGTTTFPQASEMRFGPNNTLFLIKVSNRVLYTIGEEGGEVQEYATFPDYVDDERVKLTSFDFDINNNIFLAGSGGGAFVVRADTSVNSLGIYVDFKITSVRVFDGYVYFAGTQVIYRNKIIDDNGTLETEELVIDLAETEEFSSHDIKSITFSSDGKMIIGTDPNDGDADPILVMKTNGQLEALYSDQLMAPAYHVLWGNGSYIYVNRYHSDAQKRRIIKVNMLGGGAPYYGRE
;
A
#
# COMPACT_ATOMS: atom_id res chain seq x y z
N MET A 1 -50.62 15.72 -76.36
CA MET A 1 -49.11 15.78 -76.36
C MET A 1 -48.48 15.91 -74.95
N ARG A 2 -49.04 16.67 -74.02
CA ARG A 2 -48.47 16.82 -72.66
C ARG A 2 -48.56 15.54 -71.78
N VAL A 3 -49.60 14.75 -71.89
CA VAL A 3 -49.86 13.54 -71.09
C VAL A 3 -48.92 12.40 -71.54
N ILE A 4 -48.65 12.28 -72.80
CA ILE A 4 -47.75 11.25 -73.36
C ILE A 4 -46.28 11.51 -72.93
N PHE A 5 -45.86 12.75 -72.79
CA PHE A 5 -44.56 13.16 -72.37
C PHE A 5 -44.31 12.87 -70.85
N GLN A 6 -45.34 13.00 -70.03
CA GLN A 6 -45.28 12.67 -68.61
C GLN A 6 -45.21 11.15 -68.34
N ILE A 7 -45.86 10.34 -69.13
CA ILE A 7 -45.86 8.88 -69.07
C ILE A 7 -44.49 8.34 -69.50
N ILE A 8 -43.88 8.97 -70.51
CA ILE A 8 -42.51 8.56 -70.95
C ILE A 8 -41.45 8.91 -69.89
N ILE A 9 -41.53 10.01 -69.16
CA ILE A 9 -40.62 10.39 -68.09
C ILE A 9 -40.79 9.47 -66.88
N ILE A 10 -42.05 9.07 -66.55
CA ILE A 10 -42.24 8.10 -65.43
C ILE A 10 -41.75 6.72 -65.80
N PHE A 11 -41.85 6.31 -67.06
CA PHE A 11 -41.33 5.02 -67.51
C PHE A 11 -39.78 4.94 -67.52
N PHE A 12 -39.08 6.07 -67.73
CA PHE A 12 -37.60 6.13 -67.67
C PHE A 12 -37.06 6.13 -66.25
N VAL A 13 -37.84 6.63 -65.28
CA VAL A 13 -37.41 6.61 -63.84
C VAL A 13 -37.52 5.20 -63.24
N ILE A 14 -38.43 4.35 -63.78
CA ILE A 14 -38.59 2.97 -63.26
C ILE A 14 -37.50 2.01 -63.74
N PHE A 15 -36.81 2.29 -64.85
CA PHE A 15 -35.73 1.47 -65.37
C PHE A 15 -34.34 1.91 -64.92
N SER A 16 -34.17 2.94 -64.06
CA SER A 16 -32.93 3.42 -63.52
C SER A 16 -32.54 2.77 -62.19
N CYS A 17 -33.11 1.64 -61.82
CA CYS A 17 -32.55 0.77 -60.82
C CYS A 17 -31.53 -0.19 -61.50
N GLU A 18 -30.39 0.32 -61.88
CA GLU A 18 -29.22 -0.55 -62.08
C GLU A 18 -28.97 -1.26 -60.72
N LYS A 19 -29.05 -2.59 -60.76
CA LYS A 19 -28.41 -3.39 -59.71
C LYS A 19 -26.97 -2.94 -59.70
N TYR A 20 -26.58 -2.27 -58.58
CA TYR A 20 -25.16 -2.13 -58.33
C TYR A 20 -24.51 -3.52 -58.50
N PRO A 21 -23.50 -3.67 -59.35
CA PRO A 21 -22.79 -4.93 -59.40
C PRO A 21 -22.41 -5.25 -57.98
N SER A 22 -22.75 -6.49 -57.53
CA SER A 22 -22.20 -7.02 -56.30
C SER A 22 -20.70 -6.83 -56.42
N VAL A 23 -20.14 -5.88 -55.64
CA VAL A 23 -18.70 -5.77 -55.54
C VAL A 23 -18.30 -7.10 -54.92
N ASP A 24 -17.70 -7.97 -55.71
CA ASP A 24 -16.99 -9.14 -55.18
C ASP A 24 -16.12 -8.60 -54.08
N THR A 25 -16.25 -9.17 -52.90
CA THR A 25 -15.62 -8.71 -51.68
C THR A 25 -14.21 -8.30 -51.98
N VAL A 26 -13.87 -6.99 -51.76
CA VAL A 26 -12.53 -6.40 -52.01
C VAL A 26 -11.43 -7.20 -51.33
N TRP A 27 -11.83 -8.05 -50.41
CA TRP A 27 -11.01 -9.00 -49.68
C TRP A 27 -11.29 -10.40 -50.22
N PRO A 28 -10.35 -11.09 -50.84
CA PRO A 28 -10.49 -12.50 -51.18
C PRO A 28 -10.85 -13.24 -49.85
N PRO A 29 -11.76 -14.24 -49.91
CA PRO A 29 -12.00 -15.07 -48.75
C PRO A 29 -10.65 -15.61 -48.28
N TYR A 30 -10.39 -15.56 -46.98
CA TYR A 30 -9.17 -16.08 -46.37
C TYR A 30 -9.08 -17.58 -46.75
N GLU A 31 -8.28 -17.92 -47.78
CA GLU A 31 -8.11 -19.31 -48.22
C GLU A 31 -7.33 -20.17 -47.22
N ASN A 32 -6.68 -19.52 -46.20
CA ASN A 32 -5.91 -20.16 -45.13
C ASN A 32 -6.22 -19.53 -43.75
N SER A 33 -7.48 -19.63 -43.30
CA SER A 33 -7.81 -19.22 -41.93
C SER A 33 -7.13 -20.15 -40.91
N THR A 34 -6.39 -19.59 -39.99
CA THR A 34 -5.89 -20.31 -38.82
C THR A 34 -7.02 -20.52 -37.82
N ALA A 35 -6.93 -21.59 -37.02
CA ALA A 35 -7.91 -21.84 -35.97
C ALA A 35 -8.02 -20.63 -35.02
N ALA A 36 -9.25 -20.28 -34.63
CA ALA A 36 -9.49 -19.16 -33.74
C ALA A 36 -8.80 -19.39 -32.38
N PRO A 37 -8.09 -18.40 -31.83
CA PRO A 37 -7.54 -18.50 -30.49
C PRO A 37 -8.65 -18.64 -29.46
N ILE A 38 -8.36 -19.37 -28.39
CA ILE A 38 -9.28 -19.59 -27.26
C ILE A 38 -8.51 -19.32 -25.97
N ILE A 39 -9.04 -18.51 -25.06
CA ILE A 39 -8.53 -18.36 -23.70
C ILE A 39 -9.32 -19.29 -22.80
N THR A 40 -8.65 -20.20 -22.11
CA THR A 40 -9.27 -21.17 -21.20
C THR A 40 -9.18 -20.71 -19.74
N SER A 41 -8.08 -20.06 -19.36
CA SER A 41 -7.89 -19.52 -18.00
C SER A 41 -6.86 -18.41 -17.99
N VAL A 42 -6.91 -17.62 -16.90
CA VAL A 42 -5.93 -16.58 -16.59
C VAL A 42 -5.50 -16.75 -15.14
N SER A 43 -4.20 -16.73 -14.87
CA SER A 43 -3.64 -16.77 -13.52
C SER A 43 -2.73 -15.54 -13.28
N PRO A 44 -2.52 -15.13 -12.00
CA PRO A 44 -3.08 -15.67 -10.76
C PRO A 44 -4.61 -15.54 -10.70
N HIS A 45 -5.26 -16.03 -9.62
CA HIS A 45 -6.67 -15.77 -9.40
C HIS A 45 -6.96 -14.26 -9.36
N ALA A 46 -8.08 -13.82 -9.89
CA ALA A 46 -8.44 -12.40 -10.03
C ALA A 46 -8.36 -11.58 -8.73
N ASP A 47 -8.57 -12.25 -7.56
CA ASP A 47 -8.42 -11.61 -6.25
C ASP A 47 -6.96 -11.35 -5.84
N SER A 48 -6.00 -11.78 -6.64
CA SER A 48 -4.56 -11.63 -6.40
C SER A 48 -3.84 -10.92 -7.55
N ALA A 49 -4.59 -10.25 -8.43
CA ALA A 49 -4.04 -9.60 -9.62
C ALA A 49 -4.20 -8.08 -9.56
N PHE A 50 -3.11 -7.38 -9.76
CA PHE A 50 -3.03 -5.92 -9.75
C PHE A 50 -2.68 -5.36 -11.13
N GLY A 51 -3.42 -4.32 -11.54
CA GLY A 51 -3.06 -3.53 -12.70
C GLY A 51 -1.70 -2.85 -12.53
N GLY A 52 -0.90 -2.80 -13.60
CA GLY A 52 0.44 -2.21 -13.60
C GLY A 52 1.55 -3.11 -13.04
N PHE A 53 1.21 -4.12 -12.23
CA PHE A 53 2.20 -4.90 -11.49
C PHE A 53 2.20 -6.40 -11.85
N THR A 54 1.05 -7.06 -11.82
CA THR A 54 0.99 -8.52 -11.92
C THR A 54 1.38 -9.03 -13.32
N ILE A 55 2.17 -10.09 -13.34
CA ILE A 55 2.36 -10.87 -14.57
C ILE A 55 1.22 -11.88 -14.66
N LEU A 56 0.40 -11.73 -15.71
CA LEU A 56 -0.69 -12.64 -16.02
C LEU A 56 -0.17 -13.76 -16.91
N THR A 57 -0.49 -14.99 -16.55
CA THR A 57 -0.32 -16.17 -17.41
C THR A 57 -1.66 -16.52 -18.02
N ILE A 58 -1.79 -16.33 -19.31
CA ILE A 58 -3.00 -16.61 -20.10
C ILE A 58 -2.83 -17.98 -20.74
N SER A 59 -3.62 -18.96 -20.31
CA SER A 59 -3.61 -20.29 -20.88
C SER A 59 -4.74 -20.44 -21.90
N GLY A 60 -4.48 -21.19 -22.99
CA GLY A 60 -5.45 -21.33 -24.06
C GLY A 60 -5.00 -22.26 -25.16
N GLU A 61 -5.61 -22.10 -26.31
CA GLU A 61 -5.34 -22.88 -27.51
C GLU A 61 -5.24 -21.98 -28.74
N ASN A 62 -4.50 -22.44 -29.75
CA ASN A 62 -4.34 -21.79 -31.05
C ASN A 62 -3.71 -20.36 -30.98
N PHE A 63 -2.90 -20.13 -29.98
CA PHE A 63 -2.05 -18.92 -29.97
C PHE A 63 -0.91 -19.10 -31.00
N SER A 64 -0.36 -17.99 -31.48
CA SER A 64 0.83 -18.05 -32.30
C SER A 64 2.05 -18.44 -31.46
N SER A 65 2.85 -19.37 -31.95
CA SER A 65 4.18 -19.65 -31.38
C SER A 65 5.28 -18.71 -31.88
N ASP A 66 4.97 -17.89 -32.90
CA ASP A 66 5.92 -16.95 -33.46
C ASP A 66 5.99 -15.70 -32.60
N SER A 67 7.19 -15.21 -32.31
CA SER A 67 7.39 -14.00 -31.53
C SER A 67 6.71 -12.79 -32.18
N GLY A 68 5.83 -12.13 -31.41
CA GLY A 68 5.00 -11.02 -31.89
C GLY A 68 3.82 -11.45 -32.75
N GLY A 69 3.54 -12.76 -32.83
CA GLY A 69 2.39 -13.33 -33.55
C GLY A 69 1.06 -13.20 -32.82
N ASN A 70 1.06 -12.81 -31.54
CA ASN A 70 -0.13 -12.55 -30.76
C ASN A 70 -0.29 -11.05 -30.45
N PHE A 71 -1.38 -10.44 -30.88
CA PHE A 71 -1.73 -9.07 -30.51
C PHE A 71 -2.66 -9.11 -29.27
N ILE A 72 -2.11 -8.68 -28.14
CA ILE A 72 -2.76 -8.79 -26.85
C ILE A 72 -3.26 -7.40 -26.44
N TYR A 73 -4.54 -7.34 -26.02
CA TYR A 73 -5.16 -6.14 -25.49
C TYR A 73 -5.80 -6.45 -24.14
N ILE A 74 -5.51 -5.65 -23.11
CA ILE A 74 -6.07 -5.76 -21.78
C ILE A 74 -6.68 -4.40 -21.42
N GLY A 75 -7.99 -4.36 -21.16
CA GLY A 75 -8.71 -3.11 -20.90
C GLY A 75 -8.65 -2.10 -22.06
N GLY A 76 -8.38 -2.58 -23.28
CA GLY A 76 -8.20 -1.76 -24.47
C GLY A 76 -6.77 -1.30 -24.72
N GLU A 77 -5.85 -1.47 -23.79
CA GLU A 77 -4.43 -1.18 -23.96
C GLU A 77 -3.70 -2.36 -24.63
N LYS A 78 -2.88 -2.06 -25.64
CA LYS A 78 -2.03 -3.05 -26.28
C LYS A 78 -0.82 -3.31 -25.39
N VAL A 79 -0.57 -4.59 -25.09
CA VAL A 79 0.56 -5.03 -24.27
C VAL A 79 1.46 -5.99 -25.02
N SER A 80 2.74 -6.00 -24.64
CA SER A 80 3.73 -6.93 -25.22
C SER A 80 3.89 -8.14 -24.30
N PRO A 81 3.90 -9.38 -24.85
CA PRO A 81 4.15 -10.56 -24.03
C PRO A 81 5.60 -10.58 -23.53
N ALA A 82 5.78 -11.08 -22.29
CA ALA A 82 7.09 -11.44 -21.75
C ALA A 82 7.55 -12.81 -22.29
N SER A 83 6.59 -13.72 -22.52
CA SER A 83 6.78 -14.99 -23.22
C SER A 83 5.49 -15.41 -23.91
N GLU A 84 5.61 -16.16 -25.02
CA GLU A 84 4.47 -16.68 -25.77
C GLU A 84 4.76 -18.05 -26.35
N SER A 85 3.73 -18.89 -26.39
CA SER A 85 3.70 -20.22 -26.99
C SER A 85 2.31 -20.48 -27.55
N ALA A 86 2.11 -21.64 -28.22
CA ALA A 86 0.82 -22.02 -28.79
C ALA A 86 -0.33 -22.15 -27.74
N ASN A 87 0.03 -22.36 -26.47
CA ASN A 87 -0.96 -22.64 -25.40
C ASN A 87 -0.85 -21.72 -24.18
N GLU A 88 0.18 -20.87 -24.14
CA GLU A 88 0.43 -20.01 -22.98
C GLU A 88 1.10 -18.69 -23.38
N ILE A 89 0.64 -17.60 -22.78
CA ILE A 89 1.20 -16.28 -22.94
C ILE A 89 1.36 -15.67 -21.55
N ALA A 90 2.59 -15.20 -21.22
CA ALA A 90 2.83 -14.42 -20.03
C ALA A 90 2.94 -12.93 -20.42
N VAL A 91 2.22 -12.07 -19.69
CA VAL A 91 2.17 -10.63 -19.96
C VAL A 91 2.02 -9.83 -18.68
N ARG A 92 2.73 -8.70 -18.56
CA ARG A 92 2.48 -7.76 -17.46
C ARG A 92 1.15 -7.06 -17.68
N ALA A 93 0.29 -7.07 -16.67
CA ALA A 93 -0.96 -6.30 -16.69
C ALA A 93 -0.66 -4.80 -16.87
N PRO A 94 -1.34 -4.09 -17.76
CA PRO A 94 -1.23 -2.64 -17.87
C PRO A 94 -1.85 -1.96 -16.64
N SER A 95 -1.62 -0.65 -16.47
CA SER A 95 -2.14 0.14 -15.34
C SER A 95 -3.65 0.42 -15.48
N VAL A 96 -4.44 -0.63 -15.69
CA VAL A 96 -5.89 -0.60 -15.74
C VAL A 96 -6.46 -1.46 -14.60
N PHE A 97 -7.62 -1.09 -14.09
CA PHE A 97 -8.28 -1.80 -13.00
C PHE A 97 -9.81 -1.76 -13.14
N GLY A 98 -10.47 -2.73 -12.59
CA GLY A 98 -11.93 -2.87 -12.60
C GLY A 98 -12.36 -4.32 -12.43
N ASP A 99 -13.64 -4.50 -12.13
CA ASP A 99 -14.22 -5.83 -11.88
C ASP A 99 -14.38 -6.67 -13.16
N THR A 100 -14.43 -6.02 -14.32
CA THR A 100 -14.58 -6.67 -15.62
C THR A 100 -13.67 -5.99 -16.63
N ILE A 101 -12.43 -6.47 -16.75
CA ILE A 101 -11.46 -6.03 -17.73
C ILE A 101 -11.40 -7.08 -18.84
N SER A 102 -11.65 -6.65 -20.08
CA SER A 102 -11.58 -7.55 -21.23
C SER A 102 -10.14 -7.82 -21.64
N ILE A 103 -9.72 -9.08 -21.61
CA ILE A 103 -8.48 -9.57 -22.20
C ILE A 103 -8.82 -10.09 -23.60
N ARG A 104 -8.15 -9.57 -24.64
CA ARG A 104 -8.38 -9.96 -26.03
C ARG A 104 -7.08 -10.38 -26.67
N ILE A 105 -7.10 -11.49 -27.41
CA ILE A 105 -5.98 -11.97 -28.18
C ILE A 105 -6.42 -12.10 -29.65
N VAL A 106 -5.65 -11.45 -30.51
CA VAL A 106 -5.82 -11.52 -31.97
C VAL A 106 -4.62 -12.24 -32.56
N VAL A 107 -4.87 -13.32 -33.26
CA VAL A 107 -3.86 -14.04 -34.04
C VAL A 107 -4.08 -13.71 -35.52
N PRO A 108 -3.04 -13.28 -36.29
CA PRO A 108 -3.19 -13.00 -37.70
C PRO A 108 -3.78 -14.19 -38.46
N GLN A 109 -4.63 -13.91 -39.43
CA GLN A 109 -5.34 -14.91 -40.24
C GLN A 109 -6.40 -15.76 -39.51
N ALA A 110 -6.60 -15.59 -38.19
CA ALA A 110 -7.73 -16.18 -37.49
C ALA A 110 -9.02 -15.37 -37.77
N GLU A 111 -10.11 -16.07 -38.02
CA GLU A 111 -11.42 -15.43 -38.29
C GLU A 111 -12.02 -14.72 -37.08
N LYS A 112 -11.64 -15.13 -35.89
CA LYS A 112 -12.16 -14.61 -34.61
C LYS A 112 -11.01 -14.35 -33.64
N LEU A 113 -11.20 -13.35 -32.80
CA LEU A 113 -10.34 -13.11 -31.62
C LEU A 113 -10.81 -13.93 -30.43
N ALA A 114 -9.89 -14.22 -29.50
CA ALA A 114 -10.26 -14.71 -28.16
C ALA A 114 -10.61 -13.53 -27.26
N SER A 115 -11.58 -13.71 -26.38
CA SER A 115 -11.94 -12.74 -25.35
C SER A 115 -12.19 -13.44 -24.02
N TYR A 116 -11.72 -12.84 -22.91
CA TYR A 116 -11.89 -13.34 -21.56
C TYR A 116 -12.07 -12.15 -20.61
N ASP A 117 -13.08 -12.20 -19.75
CA ASP A 117 -13.30 -11.17 -18.75
C ASP A 117 -12.54 -11.51 -17.48
N TYR A 118 -11.78 -10.54 -16.96
CA TYR A 118 -10.91 -10.73 -15.82
C TYR A 118 -10.97 -9.51 -14.91
N ARG A 119 -10.77 -9.70 -13.60
CA ARG A 119 -10.70 -8.60 -12.64
C ARG A 119 -9.25 -8.22 -12.40
N LEU A 120 -8.96 -6.92 -12.48
CA LEU A 120 -7.68 -6.35 -12.04
C LEU A 120 -7.95 -5.36 -10.91
N GLN A 121 -7.32 -5.60 -9.78
CA GLN A 121 -7.45 -4.75 -8.60
C GLN A 121 -6.52 -3.55 -8.70
N THR A 122 -6.88 -2.48 -7.98
CA THR A 122 -5.96 -1.38 -7.69
C THR A 122 -4.95 -1.83 -6.64
N LEU A 123 -3.66 -1.64 -6.92
CA LEU A 123 -2.58 -1.93 -5.97
C LEU A 123 -2.57 -0.91 -4.83
N SER A 124 -2.71 0.36 -5.15
CA SER A 124 -2.73 1.46 -4.19
C SER A 124 -3.69 2.56 -4.60
N GLU A 125 -4.27 3.25 -3.63
CA GLU A 125 -5.17 4.38 -3.85
C GLU A 125 -4.96 5.47 -2.79
N GLU A 126 -5.26 6.73 -3.12
CA GLU A 126 -5.32 7.80 -2.13
C GLU A 126 -6.48 7.58 -1.18
N TYR A 127 -6.29 7.85 0.11
CA TYR A 127 -7.28 7.57 1.14
C TYR A 127 -7.59 8.80 2.00
N GLY A 128 -8.88 8.91 2.41
CA GLY A 128 -9.35 9.81 3.45
C GLY A 128 -9.51 11.27 3.04
N GLY A 129 -9.48 11.58 1.74
CA GLY A 129 -9.72 12.93 1.23
C GLY A 129 -8.70 13.98 1.72
N PHE A 130 -7.50 13.54 2.11
CA PHE A 130 -6.43 14.45 2.50
C PHE A 130 -5.86 15.16 1.28
N THR A 131 -5.59 16.45 1.43
CA THR A 131 -5.01 17.30 0.41
C THR A 131 -3.51 17.51 0.65
N ASN A 132 -2.83 18.06 -0.31
CA ASN A 132 -1.42 18.46 -0.17
C ASN A 132 -1.19 19.57 0.88
N LEU A 133 -2.26 20.26 1.32
CA LEU A 133 -2.18 21.26 2.38
C LEU A 133 -2.21 20.64 3.78
N ASP A 134 -2.73 19.44 3.91
CA ASP A 134 -2.83 18.72 5.16
C ASP A 134 -1.46 18.21 5.60
N LYS A 135 -1.02 18.64 6.79
CA LYS A 135 0.26 18.24 7.38
C LYS A 135 0.06 17.11 8.37
N VAL A 136 -0.43 15.97 7.90
CA VAL A 136 -0.56 14.78 8.74
C VAL A 136 0.81 14.18 9.01
N ARG A 137 1.22 14.08 10.28
CA ARG A 137 2.53 13.54 10.65
C ARG A 137 2.47 12.10 11.11
N CYS A 138 1.44 11.73 11.85
CA CYS A 138 1.21 10.36 12.28
C CYS A 138 -0.27 9.97 12.11
N ILE A 139 -0.51 8.70 12.01
CA ILE A 139 -1.83 8.08 11.84
C ILE A 139 -1.98 6.91 12.81
N ALA A 140 -3.21 6.63 13.22
CA ALA A 140 -3.60 5.45 13.98
C ALA A 140 -4.90 4.89 13.42
N MET A 141 -5.26 3.66 13.76
CA MET A 141 -6.51 3.03 13.33
C MET A 141 -7.14 2.28 14.49
N ASP A 142 -8.47 2.36 14.60
CA ASP A 142 -9.25 1.56 15.55
C ASP A 142 -9.71 0.22 14.94
N SER A 143 -10.31 -0.64 15.78
CA SER A 143 -10.86 -1.93 15.35
C SER A 143 -12.05 -1.81 14.40
N GLY A 144 -12.70 -0.64 14.33
CA GLY A 144 -13.77 -0.33 13.38
C GLY A 144 -13.26 0.06 11.99
N GLY A 145 -11.91 0.18 11.81
CA GLY A 145 -11.29 0.59 10.55
C GLY A 145 -11.31 2.10 10.31
N ASN A 146 -11.58 2.89 11.35
CA ASN A 146 -11.48 4.33 11.26
C ASN A 146 -10.02 4.78 11.37
N LEU A 147 -9.59 5.66 10.48
CA LEU A 147 -8.27 6.24 10.49
C LEU A 147 -8.27 7.54 11.31
N TYR A 148 -7.39 7.61 12.29
CA TYR A 148 -7.14 8.80 13.09
C TYR A 148 -5.87 9.50 12.61
N SER A 149 -5.94 10.82 12.45
CA SER A 149 -4.83 11.62 11.94
C SER A 149 -4.67 12.89 12.75
N MET A 150 -3.43 13.17 13.15
CA MET A 150 -3.10 14.42 13.82
C MET A 150 -2.96 15.53 12.80
N MET A 151 -3.85 16.52 12.86
CA MET A 151 -3.90 17.66 11.96
C MET A 151 -3.07 18.83 12.50
N GLY A 152 -2.56 19.66 11.58
CA GLY A 152 -1.72 20.81 11.93
C GLY A 152 -2.44 21.93 12.72
N ASP A 153 -3.75 21.93 12.78
CA ASP A 153 -4.61 22.85 13.54
C ASP A 153 -4.89 22.40 14.98
N ARG A 154 -4.23 21.33 15.46
CA ARG A 154 -4.35 20.70 16.78
C ARG A 154 -5.57 19.83 16.95
N THR A 155 -6.27 19.48 15.89
CA THR A 155 -7.36 18.49 15.95
C THR A 155 -6.82 17.09 15.66
N VAL A 156 -7.47 16.08 16.25
CA VAL A 156 -7.38 14.70 15.85
C VAL A 156 -8.63 14.40 15.03
N ARG A 157 -8.43 14.16 13.74
CA ARG A 157 -9.49 13.85 12.78
C ARG A 157 -9.70 12.34 12.77
N LYS A 158 -10.95 11.89 12.88
CA LYS A 158 -11.39 10.51 12.66
C LYS A 158 -12.00 10.43 11.27
N THR A 159 -11.48 9.57 10.41
CA THR A 159 -11.97 9.32 9.05
C THR A 159 -12.49 7.89 8.98
N ASP A 160 -13.75 7.69 8.60
CA ASP A 160 -14.38 6.38 8.49
C ASP A 160 -13.90 5.61 7.22
N PRO A 161 -14.24 4.30 7.08
CA PRO A 161 -13.86 3.52 5.90
C PRO A 161 -14.41 4.06 4.56
N ASN A 162 -15.44 4.91 4.58
CA ASN A 162 -16.00 5.55 3.39
C ASN A 162 -15.31 6.87 3.04
N GLY A 163 -14.36 7.33 3.88
CA GLY A 163 -13.65 8.59 3.70
C GLY A 163 -14.34 9.82 4.33
N GLU A 164 -15.48 9.63 5.00
CA GLU A 164 -16.15 10.69 5.74
C GLU A 164 -15.44 10.96 7.06
N TYR A 165 -15.31 12.23 7.46
CA TYR A 165 -14.53 12.57 8.64
C TYR A 165 -15.26 13.44 9.65
N THR A 166 -14.87 13.27 10.90
CA THR A 166 -15.32 14.06 12.04
C THR A 166 -14.13 14.45 12.91
N GLU A 167 -14.27 15.49 13.72
CA GLU A 167 -13.34 15.77 14.80
C GLU A 167 -13.53 14.75 15.90
N PHE A 168 -12.43 14.11 16.34
CA PHE A 168 -12.42 13.17 17.46
C PHE A 168 -11.91 13.83 18.73
N GLY A 169 -10.89 14.66 18.64
CA GLY A 169 -10.33 15.31 19.80
C GLY A 169 -9.42 16.47 19.46
N THR A 170 -8.99 17.16 20.51
CA THR A 170 -8.10 18.33 20.41
C THR A 170 -6.87 18.17 21.28
N THR A 171 -5.77 18.79 20.83
CA THR A 171 -4.50 18.76 21.54
C THR A 171 -3.99 20.18 21.83
N THR A 172 -3.11 20.30 22.81
CA THR A 172 -2.41 21.56 23.12
C THR A 172 -1.24 21.86 22.17
N PHE A 173 -0.94 20.94 21.24
CA PHE A 173 0.18 20.99 20.30
C PHE A 173 -0.24 20.60 18.88
N PRO A 174 0.45 21.11 17.83
CA PRO A 174 0.02 20.91 16.45
C PRO A 174 0.55 19.61 15.81
N GLN A 175 1.43 18.85 16.48
CA GLN A 175 2.07 17.69 15.88
C GLN A 175 2.39 16.61 16.92
N ALA A 176 2.01 15.37 16.61
CA ALA A 176 2.46 14.18 17.29
C ALA A 176 3.48 13.41 16.44
N SER A 177 4.41 12.71 17.05
CA SER A 177 5.36 11.83 16.37
C SER A 177 4.80 10.43 16.19
N GLU A 178 3.97 9.97 17.11
CA GLU A 178 3.32 8.67 17.10
C GLU A 178 1.93 8.77 17.73
N MET A 179 1.01 7.99 17.22
CA MET A 179 -0.31 7.72 17.79
C MET A 179 -0.63 6.24 17.67
N ARG A 180 -1.18 5.65 18.75
CA ARG A 180 -1.67 4.26 18.75
C ARG A 180 -2.84 4.11 19.71
N PHE A 181 -3.77 3.22 19.33
CA PHE A 181 -4.75 2.74 20.29
C PHE A 181 -4.08 1.79 21.28
N GLY A 182 -4.50 1.87 22.52
CA GLY A 182 -4.10 1.01 23.62
C GLY A 182 -5.32 0.45 24.33
N PRO A 183 -5.17 -0.03 25.59
CA PRO A 183 -6.26 -0.59 26.36
C PRO A 183 -7.48 0.36 26.42
N ASN A 184 -8.69 -0.25 26.44
CA ASN A 184 -9.98 0.46 26.56
C ASN A 184 -10.20 1.48 25.43
N ASN A 185 -9.79 1.17 24.20
CA ASN A 185 -9.92 2.06 23.06
C ASN A 185 -9.37 3.49 23.29
N THR A 186 -8.40 3.63 24.19
CA THR A 186 -7.77 4.91 24.48
C THR A 186 -6.72 5.20 23.41
N LEU A 187 -6.78 6.38 22.80
CA LEU A 187 -5.76 6.84 21.86
C LEU A 187 -4.58 7.45 22.62
N PHE A 188 -3.42 6.82 22.53
CA PHE A 188 -2.15 7.31 23.06
C PHE A 188 -1.40 8.09 22.01
N LEU A 189 -0.67 9.14 22.41
CA LEU A 189 0.11 9.97 21.48
C LEU A 189 1.31 10.63 22.16
N ILE A 190 2.39 10.82 21.37
CA ILE A 190 3.59 11.53 21.77
C ILE A 190 3.69 12.82 21.00
N LYS A 191 3.81 13.95 21.69
CA LYS A 191 4.14 15.24 21.07
C LYS A 191 5.56 15.20 20.51
N VAL A 192 5.75 15.72 19.30
CA VAL A 192 7.06 15.80 18.65
C VAL A 192 8.12 16.41 19.56
N SER A 193 9.26 15.74 19.70
CA SER A 193 10.41 16.18 20.51
C SER A 193 10.09 16.47 21.98
N ASN A 194 9.18 15.72 22.57
CA ASN A 194 8.79 15.87 23.96
C ASN A 194 9.02 14.57 24.74
N ARG A 195 8.87 14.64 26.05
CA ARG A 195 9.02 13.62 27.07
C ARG A 195 7.72 13.29 27.79
N VAL A 196 6.58 13.53 27.17
CA VAL A 196 5.26 13.24 27.76
C VAL A 196 4.48 12.36 26.82
N LEU A 197 3.93 11.28 27.36
CA LEU A 197 2.92 10.45 26.73
C LEU A 197 1.55 11.00 27.13
N TYR A 198 0.72 11.22 26.13
CA TYR A 198 -0.63 11.76 26.26
C TYR A 198 -1.68 10.74 25.90
N THR A 199 -2.93 10.97 26.30
CA THR A 199 -4.10 10.17 25.94
C THR A 199 -5.28 11.02 25.54
N ILE A 200 -6.13 10.46 24.67
CA ILE A 200 -7.51 10.90 24.43
C ILE A 200 -8.39 9.66 24.65
N GLY A 201 -9.44 9.80 25.49
CA GLY A 201 -10.32 8.69 25.80
C GLY A 201 -11.12 8.17 24.62
N GLU A 202 -11.82 7.05 24.78
CA GLU A 202 -12.62 6.38 23.74
C GLU A 202 -13.67 7.33 23.11
N GLU A 203 -14.28 8.18 23.91
CA GLU A 203 -15.30 9.14 23.44
C GLU A 203 -14.70 10.39 22.77
N GLY A 204 -13.36 10.47 22.67
CA GLY A 204 -12.68 11.66 22.15
C GLY A 204 -12.51 12.76 23.20
N GLY A 205 -12.39 14.01 22.73
CA GLY A 205 -12.29 15.19 23.58
C GLY A 205 -10.87 15.74 23.71
N GLU A 206 -10.58 16.42 24.82
CA GLU A 206 -9.29 17.06 25.06
C GLU A 206 -8.21 16.07 25.48
N VAL A 207 -6.98 16.28 24.98
CA VAL A 207 -5.81 15.52 25.35
C VAL A 207 -5.46 15.65 26.84
N GLN A 208 -5.10 14.53 27.49
CA GLN A 208 -4.66 14.46 28.87
C GLN A 208 -3.23 13.94 28.96
N GLU A 209 -2.45 14.38 29.96
CA GLU A 209 -1.14 13.80 30.26
C GLU A 209 -1.33 12.42 30.92
N TYR A 210 -0.64 11.41 30.39
CA TYR A 210 -0.67 10.04 30.93
C TYR A 210 0.59 9.72 31.74
N ALA A 211 1.78 9.96 31.17
CA ALA A 211 3.06 9.72 31.82
C ALA A 211 4.09 10.77 31.42
N THR A 212 4.90 11.19 32.37
CA THR A 212 5.98 12.17 32.17
C THR A 212 7.31 11.51 32.50
N PHE A 213 8.28 11.66 31.60
CA PHE A 213 9.61 11.07 31.67
C PHE A 213 10.63 12.09 32.18
N PRO A 214 11.82 11.67 32.63
CA PRO A 214 12.90 12.58 33.03
C PRO A 214 13.26 13.57 31.94
N ASP A 215 13.80 14.74 32.30
CA ASP A 215 14.31 15.69 31.30
C ASP A 215 15.57 15.20 30.61
N TYR A 216 16.42 14.49 31.36
CA TYR A 216 17.70 13.96 30.92
C TYR A 216 17.95 12.57 31.48
N VAL A 217 18.66 11.75 30.70
CA VAL A 217 19.29 10.47 31.11
C VAL A 217 20.72 10.51 30.58
N ASP A 218 21.72 10.32 31.47
CA ASP A 218 23.16 10.33 31.16
C ASP A 218 23.56 11.58 30.32
N ASP A 219 23.10 12.77 30.74
CA ASP A 219 23.31 14.06 30.08
C ASP A 219 22.59 14.24 28.71
N GLU A 220 21.93 13.19 28.20
CA GLU A 220 21.13 13.27 26.98
C GLU A 220 19.67 13.68 27.29
N ARG A 221 19.19 14.65 26.52
CA ARG A 221 17.81 15.12 26.65
C ARG A 221 16.83 14.09 26.13
N VAL A 222 15.85 13.72 26.94
CA VAL A 222 14.80 12.79 26.55
C VAL A 222 13.89 13.42 25.48
N LYS A 223 13.80 12.74 24.34
CA LYS A 223 12.94 13.12 23.19
C LYS A 223 12.32 11.84 22.63
N LEU A 224 11.13 11.53 23.10
CA LEU A 224 10.40 10.34 22.65
C LEU A 224 9.90 10.52 21.21
N THR A 225 9.90 9.43 20.45
CA THR A 225 9.48 9.40 19.04
C THR A 225 8.37 8.40 18.79
N SER A 226 8.49 7.19 19.33
CA SER A 226 7.57 6.08 19.08
C SER A 226 7.38 5.22 20.31
N PHE A 227 6.30 4.44 20.32
CA PHE A 227 5.95 3.50 21.38
C PHE A 227 5.09 2.36 20.85
N ASP A 228 5.04 1.26 21.61
CA ASP A 228 4.09 0.17 21.41
C ASP A 228 3.80 -0.57 22.72
N PHE A 229 2.77 -1.41 22.72
CA PHE A 229 2.27 -2.13 23.88
C PHE A 229 2.64 -3.61 23.81
N ASP A 230 2.92 -4.22 24.96
CA ASP A 230 2.92 -5.67 25.09
C ASP A 230 1.54 -6.20 25.58
N ILE A 231 1.41 -7.52 25.61
CA ILE A 231 0.19 -8.20 26.05
C ILE A 231 -0.17 -7.92 27.53
N ASN A 232 0.80 -7.49 28.35
CA ASN A 232 0.63 -7.16 29.77
C ASN A 232 0.32 -5.67 29.99
N ASN A 233 0.09 -4.92 28.90
CA ASN A 233 -0.13 -3.48 28.89
C ASN A 233 1.10 -2.64 29.31
N ASN A 234 2.30 -3.20 29.28
CA ASN A 234 3.48 -2.37 29.38
C ASN A 234 3.64 -1.57 28.08
N ILE A 235 4.06 -0.33 28.20
CA ILE A 235 4.29 0.54 27.05
C ILE A 235 5.80 0.72 26.91
N PHE A 236 6.39 0.25 25.83
CA PHE A 236 7.78 0.48 25.49
C PHE A 236 7.90 1.73 24.62
N LEU A 237 8.80 2.64 25.01
CA LEU A 237 9.00 3.91 24.33
C LEU A 237 10.48 4.17 24.12
N ALA A 238 10.79 4.82 23.01
CA ALA A 238 12.13 5.33 22.75
C ALA A 238 12.08 6.53 21.80
N GLY A 239 13.22 7.16 21.58
CA GLY A 239 13.28 8.30 20.68
C GLY A 239 14.67 8.72 20.27
N SER A 240 14.84 10.01 20.00
CA SER A 240 16.10 10.57 19.49
C SER A 240 17.07 11.03 20.59
N GLY A 241 16.84 10.65 21.83
CA GLY A 241 17.71 10.93 22.96
C GLY A 241 17.12 10.42 24.25
N GLY A 242 17.98 10.09 25.24
CA GLY A 242 17.60 9.59 26.55
C GLY A 242 17.28 8.08 26.63
N GLY A 243 17.49 7.34 25.55
CA GLY A 243 17.34 5.88 25.54
C GLY A 243 15.90 5.38 25.48
N ALA A 244 15.73 4.11 25.87
CA ALA A 244 14.44 3.44 25.91
C ALA A 244 13.86 3.38 27.33
N PHE A 245 12.53 3.39 27.39
CA PHE A 245 11.76 3.35 28.64
C PHE A 245 10.68 2.28 28.58
N VAL A 246 10.21 1.85 29.76
CA VAL A 246 8.97 1.11 29.92
C VAL A 246 8.06 1.84 30.89
N VAL A 247 6.78 2.02 30.51
CA VAL A 247 5.71 2.40 31.43
C VAL A 247 4.91 1.14 31.73
N ARG A 248 4.86 0.76 32.99
CA ARG A 248 4.13 -0.43 33.44
C ARG A 248 2.64 -0.15 33.60
N ALA A 249 1.86 -1.21 33.74
CA ALA A 249 0.42 -1.11 33.95
C ALA A 249 0.02 -0.28 35.17
N ASP A 250 0.88 -0.15 36.18
CA ASP A 250 0.70 0.73 37.35
C ASP A 250 1.11 2.20 37.09
N THR A 251 1.40 2.54 35.84
CA THR A 251 1.87 3.86 35.38
C THR A 251 3.28 4.25 35.83
N SER A 252 4.04 3.34 36.45
CA SER A 252 5.43 3.61 36.80
C SER A 252 6.33 3.69 35.56
N VAL A 253 7.15 4.75 35.49
CA VAL A 253 8.08 5.02 34.39
C VAL A 253 9.47 4.53 34.78
N ASN A 254 10.08 3.66 34.00
CA ASN A 254 11.39 3.10 34.23
C ASN A 254 12.28 3.25 32.99
N SER A 255 13.53 3.76 33.16
CA SER A 255 14.52 3.72 32.12
C SER A 255 15.04 2.28 31.97
N LEU A 256 15.19 1.82 30.75
CA LEU A 256 15.76 0.50 30.44
C LEU A 256 17.31 0.53 30.35
N GLY A 257 17.91 1.74 30.33
CA GLY A 257 19.37 1.92 30.26
C GLY A 257 19.99 1.46 28.95
N ILE A 258 19.18 1.29 27.89
CA ILE A 258 19.63 0.88 26.56
C ILE A 258 19.33 1.98 25.53
N TYR A 259 20.08 2.00 24.42
CA TYR A 259 19.92 2.94 23.29
C TYR A 259 20.03 4.43 23.66
N VAL A 260 20.79 4.78 24.71
CA VAL A 260 20.90 6.19 25.20
C VAL A 260 21.44 7.11 24.12
N ASP A 261 22.48 6.70 23.41
CA ASP A 261 23.12 7.45 22.32
C ASP A 261 22.58 7.09 20.93
N PHE A 262 21.44 6.40 20.89
CA PHE A 262 20.90 5.86 19.65
C PHE A 262 19.60 6.58 19.27
N LYS A 263 19.46 6.97 17.99
CA LYS A 263 18.27 7.62 17.51
C LYS A 263 17.26 6.57 17.05
N ILE A 264 16.24 6.33 17.88
CA ILE A 264 15.12 5.44 17.53
C ILE A 264 14.05 6.21 16.78
N THR A 265 13.62 5.67 15.65
CA THR A 265 12.55 6.22 14.79
C THR A 265 11.23 5.50 14.99
N SER A 266 11.26 4.19 15.30
CA SER A 266 10.06 3.37 15.49
C SER A 266 10.26 2.31 16.55
N VAL A 267 9.25 2.07 17.37
CA VAL A 267 9.17 0.99 18.36
C VAL A 267 7.98 0.11 18.03
N ARG A 268 8.16 -1.21 18.01
CA ARG A 268 7.07 -2.19 17.81
C ARG A 268 7.26 -3.39 18.72
N VAL A 269 6.15 -3.90 19.25
CA VAL A 269 6.11 -5.16 19.97
C VAL A 269 5.50 -6.23 19.05
N PHE A 270 6.20 -7.34 18.90
CA PHE A 270 5.72 -8.46 18.10
C PHE A 270 6.35 -9.76 18.57
N ASP A 271 5.56 -10.81 18.68
CA ASP A 271 5.97 -12.20 19.01
C ASP A 271 6.92 -12.29 20.23
N GLY A 272 6.60 -11.56 21.30
CA GLY A 272 7.37 -11.57 22.54
C GLY A 272 8.67 -10.76 22.51
N TYR A 273 8.90 -9.96 21.48
CA TYR A 273 10.03 -9.05 21.35
C TYR A 273 9.59 -7.60 21.24
N VAL A 274 10.43 -6.69 21.73
CA VAL A 274 10.38 -5.27 21.39
C VAL A 274 11.41 -4.99 20.32
N TYR A 275 10.98 -4.42 19.21
CA TYR A 275 11.83 -4.00 18.11
C TYR A 275 12.06 -2.49 18.20
N PHE A 276 13.33 -2.10 18.14
CA PHE A 276 13.79 -0.71 18.14
C PHE A 276 14.46 -0.43 16.80
N ALA A 277 13.79 0.34 15.95
CA ALA A 277 14.33 0.74 14.66
C ALA A 277 15.02 2.10 14.79
N GLY A 278 16.29 2.14 14.46
CA GLY A 278 17.07 3.38 14.25
C GLY A 278 16.96 3.89 12.82
N THR A 279 17.88 4.77 12.41
CA THR A 279 17.85 5.33 11.07
C THR A 279 18.12 4.28 9.99
N GLN A 280 19.06 3.35 10.22
CA GLN A 280 19.39 2.31 9.23
C GLN A 280 19.45 0.91 9.84
N VAL A 281 19.33 0.79 11.15
CA VAL A 281 19.48 -0.48 11.85
C VAL A 281 18.26 -0.80 12.69
N ILE A 282 17.89 -2.09 12.79
CA ILE A 282 16.83 -2.58 13.66
C ILE A 282 17.44 -3.59 14.63
N TYR A 283 17.23 -3.34 15.92
CA TYR A 283 17.48 -4.28 16.99
C TYR A 283 16.18 -4.82 17.56
N ARG A 284 16.25 -5.95 18.25
CA ARG A 284 15.14 -6.47 19.06
C ARG A 284 15.66 -6.96 20.40
N ASN A 285 14.80 -6.88 21.41
CA ASN A 285 15.04 -7.40 22.73
C ASN A 285 13.88 -8.30 23.14
N LYS A 286 14.16 -9.49 23.65
CA LYS A 286 13.10 -10.39 24.11
C LYS A 286 12.54 -9.91 25.45
N ILE A 287 11.19 -9.93 25.57
CA ILE A 287 10.48 -9.68 26.81
C ILE A 287 10.50 -10.97 27.62
N ILE A 288 11.04 -10.94 28.87
CA ILE A 288 11.27 -12.13 29.69
C ILE A 288 10.32 -12.25 30.90
N ASP A 289 9.57 -11.20 31.20
CA ASP A 289 8.60 -11.24 32.30
C ASP A 289 7.42 -10.25 32.06
N ASP A 290 6.40 -10.36 32.92
CA ASP A 290 5.19 -9.55 32.85
C ASP A 290 5.41 -8.06 33.21
N ASN A 291 6.58 -7.70 33.75
CA ASN A 291 6.96 -6.33 34.09
C ASN A 291 7.70 -5.63 32.93
N GLY A 292 7.85 -6.30 31.80
CA GLY A 292 8.54 -5.74 30.63
C GLY A 292 10.06 -5.69 30.77
N THR A 293 10.67 -6.61 31.53
CA THR A 293 12.12 -6.79 31.55
C THR A 293 12.58 -7.35 30.22
N LEU A 294 13.69 -6.81 29.70
CA LEU A 294 14.23 -7.17 28.39
C LEU A 294 15.54 -7.95 28.52
N GLU A 295 15.75 -8.95 27.65
CA GLU A 295 17.08 -9.55 27.41
C GLU A 295 17.99 -8.57 26.64
N THR A 296 19.24 -8.93 26.45
CA THR A 296 20.20 -8.20 25.62
C THR A 296 19.70 -8.09 24.19
N GLU A 297 20.10 -7.00 23.51
CA GLU A 297 19.72 -6.73 22.13
C GLU A 297 20.26 -7.78 21.15
N GLU A 298 19.48 -8.08 20.15
CA GLU A 298 19.86 -8.86 18.97
C GLU A 298 19.73 -7.97 17.72
N LEU A 299 20.75 -7.95 16.87
CA LEU A 299 20.69 -7.30 15.57
C LEU A 299 19.71 -8.06 14.66
N VAL A 300 18.72 -7.35 14.13
CA VAL A 300 17.75 -7.89 13.16
C VAL A 300 18.22 -7.61 11.73
N ILE A 301 18.56 -6.36 11.44
CA ILE A 301 19.10 -5.95 10.15
C ILE A 301 19.87 -4.64 10.28
N ASP A 302 20.91 -4.49 9.48
CA ASP A 302 21.59 -3.24 9.20
C ASP A 302 21.48 -2.93 7.70
N LEU A 303 20.71 -1.90 7.33
CA LEU A 303 20.52 -1.50 5.93
C LEU A 303 21.81 -0.95 5.33
N ALA A 304 22.69 -0.36 6.13
CA ALA A 304 23.98 0.16 5.65
C ALA A 304 24.89 -0.96 5.08
N GLU A 305 24.72 -2.19 5.54
CA GLU A 305 25.45 -3.38 5.06
C GLU A 305 24.79 -4.02 3.82
N THR A 306 23.64 -3.50 3.37
CA THR A 306 22.96 -4.00 2.15
C THR A 306 23.37 -3.20 0.92
N GLU A 307 23.67 -3.86 -0.20
CA GLU A 307 24.07 -3.17 -1.43
C GLU A 307 22.93 -2.31 -1.99
N GLU A 308 21.71 -2.82 -1.95
CA GLU A 308 20.53 -2.21 -2.60
C GLU A 308 19.85 -1.14 -1.74
N PHE A 309 19.83 -1.31 -0.40
CA PHE A 309 19.02 -0.47 0.48
C PHE A 309 19.85 0.41 1.44
N SER A 310 21.16 0.53 1.23
CA SER A 310 22.08 1.30 2.11
C SER A 310 21.76 2.81 2.15
N SER A 311 21.01 3.34 1.19
CA SER A 311 20.57 4.73 1.16
C SER A 311 19.22 4.98 1.84
N HIS A 312 18.59 3.95 2.42
CA HIS A 312 17.24 4.04 2.99
C HIS A 312 17.29 4.38 4.47
N ASP A 313 16.64 5.47 4.84
CA ASP A 313 16.39 5.85 6.23
C ASP A 313 15.08 5.22 6.73
N ILE A 314 15.15 4.35 7.73
CA ILE A 314 13.97 3.74 8.36
C ILE A 314 13.15 4.81 9.10
N LYS A 315 11.86 4.87 8.84
CA LYS A 315 10.92 5.79 9.48
C LYS A 315 9.90 5.08 10.37
N SER A 316 9.44 3.89 9.95
CA SER A 316 8.48 3.09 10.71
C SER A 316 8.58 1.62 10.37
N ILE A 317 8.16 0.76 11.30
CA ILE A 317 8.04 -0.69 11.08
C ILE A 317 6.66 -1.18 11.52
N THR A 318 6.17 -2.25 10.88
CA THR A 318 4.99 -3.01 11.30
C THR A 318 5.12 -4.46 10.85
N PHE A 319 4.19 -5.33 11.28
CA PHE A 319 4.28 -6.76 11.00
C PHE A 319 3.00 -7.29 10.34
N SER A 320 3.17 -8.24 9.45
CA SER A 320 2.08 -9.06 8.91
C SER A 320 1.73 -10.20 9.86
N SER A 321 0.56 -10.78 9.69
CA SER A 321 0.10 -11.93 10.48
C SER A 321 0.95 -13.20 10.27
N ASP A 322 1.67 -13.29 9.15
CA ASP A 322 2.60 -14.39 8.83
C ASP A 322 4.06 -14.08 9.25
N GLY A 323 4.27 -13.01 10.03
CA GLY A 323 5.55 -12.68 10.65
C GLY A 323 6.55 -11.92 9.78
N LYS A 324 6.16 -11.46 8.60
CA LYS A 324 7.01 -10.55 7.79
C LYS A 324 7.04 -9.16 8.42
N MET A 325 8.20 -8.53 8.41
CA MET A 325 8.33 -7.13 8.81
C MET A 325 8.18 -6.22 7.58
N ILE A 326 7.32 -5.22 7.70
CA ILE A 326 7.15 -4.17 6.70
C ILE A 326 7.86 -2.92 7.23
N ILE A 327 8.81 -2.41 6.46
CA ILE A 327 9.68 -1.31 6.83
C ILE A 327 9.37 -0.12 5.92
N GLY A 328 8.82 0.94 6.49
CA GLY A 328 8.64 2.22 5.80
C GLY A 328 9.90 3.04 5.87
N THR A 329 10.35 3.55 4.73
CA THR A 329 11.62 4.27 4.60
C THR A 329 11.47 5.62 3.90
N ASP A 330 12.51 6.43 4.00
CA ASP A 330 12.73 7.63 3.22
C ASP A 330 14.09 7.47 2.52
N PRO A 331 14.11 6.95 1.29
CA PRO A 331 15.37 6.77 0.58
C PRO A 331 15.98 8.13 0.21
N ASN A 332 17.30 8.25 0.33
CA ASN A 332 18.04 9.46 -0.06
C ASN A 332 17.99 9.70 -1.59
N ASP A 333 17.79 8.63 -2.37
CA ASP A 333 17.37 8.69 -3.76
C ASP A 333 15.83 8.71 -3.80
N GLY A 334 15.27 9.84 -4.14
CA GLY A 334 13.81 10.07 -4.09
C GLY A 334 12.99 9.22 -5.06
N ASP A 335 13.60 8.47 -5.96
CA ASP A 335 12.97 7.58 -6.92
C ASP A 335 13.04 6.10 -6.48
N ALA A 336 13.77 5.77 -5.39
CA ALA A 336 13.84 4.40 -4.88
C ALA A 336 12.55 3.98 -4.14
N ASP A 337 12.33 2.66 -4.09
CA ASP A 337 11.15 2.05 -3.46
C ASP A 337 11.11 2.33 -1.95
N PRO A 338 10.04 2.96 -1.42
CA PRO A 338 10.03 3.44 -0.04
C PRO A 338 9.61 2.40 0.99
N ILE A 339 9.14 1.23 0.59
CA ILE A 339 8.65 0.20 1.50
C ILE A 339 9.41 -1.10 1.23
N LEU A 340 10.04 -1.62 2.28
CA LEU A 340 10.76 -2.88 2.22
C LEU A 340 10.00 -3.96 2.99
N VAL A 341 10.14 -5.20 2.57
CA VAL A 341 9.60 -6.39 3.22
C VAL A 341 10.75 -7.29 3.61
N MET A 342 10.91 -7.52 4.90
CA MET A 342 11.81 -8.55 5.41
C MET A 342 10.99 -9.81 5.66
N LYS A 343 11.31 -10.86 4.93
CA LYS A 343 10.69 -12.19 5.09
C LYS A 343 11.21 -12.87 6.37
N THR A 344 10.48 -13.88 6.84
CA THR A 344 10.85 -14.66 8.05
C THR A 344 12.17 -15.39 7.92
N ASN A 345 12.68 -15.61 6.73
CA ASN A 345 14.00 -16.17 6.47
C ASN A 345 15.13 -15.11 6.43
N GLY A 346 14.81 -13.84 6.70
CA GLY A 346 15.75 -12.72 6.67
C GLY A 346 15.99 -12.08 5.31
N GLN A 347 15.38 -12.59 4.24
CA GLN A 347 15.47 -11.98 2.91
C GLN A 347 14.73 -10.64 2.89
N LEU A 348 15.40 -9.59 2.40
CA LEU A 348 14.86 -8.27 2.21
C LEU A 348 14.53 -8.04 0.72
N GLU A 349 13.40 -7.42 0.44
CA GLU A 349 12.98 -7.05 -0.91
C GLU A 349 12.11 -5.78 -0.87
N ALA A 350 12.06 -5.05 -1.97
CA ALA A 350 11.15 -3.93 -2.14
C ALA A 350 9.70 -4.42 -2.30
N LEU A 351 8.76 -3.74 -1.64
CA LEU A 351 7.34 -3.98 -1.82
C LEU A 351 6.87 -3.34 -3.12
N TYR A 352 6.40 -4.16 -4.06
CA TYR A 352 5.83 -3.68 -5.34
C TYR A 352 6.76 -2.72 -6.09
N SER A 353 7.96 -3.19 -6.40
CA SER A 353 9.02 -2.38 -7.05
C SER A 353 8.51 -1.48 -8.16
N ASP A 354 8.94 -0.21 -8.15
CA ASP A 354 8.60 0.84 -9.10
C ASP A 354 7.12 1.29 -9.09
N GLN A 355 6.33 0.87 -8.09
CA GLN A 355 4.91 1.20 -8.02
C GLN A 355 4.56 2.22 -6.92
N LEU A 356 5.39 2.34 -5.90
CA LEU A 356 5.14 3.19 -4.75
C LEU A 356 6.13 4.36 -4.74
N MET A 357 5.66 5.54 -4.33
CA MET A 357 6.49 6.74 -4.30
C MET A 357 6.92 7.08 -2.88
N ALA A 358 8.17 7.47 -2.72
CA ALA A 358 8.76 7.93 -1.45
C ALA A 358 8.13 9.25 -0.93
N PRO A 359 8.22 9.49 0.40
CA PRO A 359 8.63 8.58 1.45
C PRO A 359 7.49 7.72 1.99
N ALA A 360 7.78 6.62 2.70
CA ALA A 360 6.85 5.92 3.57
C ALA A 360 7.16 6.29 5.03
N TYR A 361 6.72 7.48 5.44
CA TYR A 361 7.11 8.06 6.73
C TYR A 361 6.47 7.33 7.92
N HIS A 362 5.20 6.94 7.81
CA HIS A 362 4.50 6.16 8.82
C HIS A 362 3.67 5.09 8.12
N VAL A 363 3.92 3.83 8.48
CA VAL A 363 3.23 2.67 7.92
C VAL A 363 2.40 2.03 9.02
N LEU A 364 1.11 1.91 8.77
CA LEU A 364 0.13 1.34 9.69
C LEU A 364 -0.62 0.23 8.98
N TRP A 365 -0.71 -0.95 9.59
CA TRP A 365 -1.59 -1.98 9.09
C TRP A 365 -3.03 -1.72 9.57
N GLY A 366 -3.98 -1.68 8.64
CA GLY A 366 -5.39 -1.55 8.95
C GLY A 366 -6.10 -2.89 9.12
N ASN A 367 -7.41 -2.84 9.20
CA ASN A 367 -8.23 -4.05 9.20
C ASN A 367 -8.17 -4.71 7.81
N GLY A 368 -8.07 -6.04 7.78
CA GLY A 368 -7.98 -6.81 6.55
C GLY A 368 -6.60 -6.75 5.89
N SER A 369 -6.56 -6.65 4.56
CA SER A 369 -5.35 -6.79 3.74
C SER A 369 -4.69 -5.48 3.32
N TYR A 370 -4.94 -4.40 4.03
CA TYR A 370 -4.41 -3.09 3.65
C TYR A 370 -3.45 -2.51 4.68
N ILE A 371 -2.34 -1.93 4.21
CA ILE A 371 -1.56 -0.97 4.98
C ILE A 371 -1.94 0.45 4.55
N TYR A 372 -1.82 1.37 5.49
CA TYR A 372 -1.97 2.81 5.27
C TYR A 372 -0.62 3.47 5.43
N VAL A 373 -0.22 4.22 4.42
CA VAL A 373 1.10 4.84 4.35
C VAL A 373 0.93 6.35 4.35
N ASN A 374 1.44 6.99 5.38
CA ASN A 374 1.51 8.43 5.42
C ASN A 374 2.80 8.90 4.73
N ARG A 375 2.66 9.58 3.61
CA ARG A 375 3.74 10.20 2.86
C ARG A 375 3.97 11.63 3.36
N TYR A 376 4.35 11.78 4.64
CA TYR A 376 4.73 13.08 5.18
C TYR A 376 6.01 13.59 4.51
N HIS A 377 5.93 14.74 3.85
CA HIS A 377 7.06 15.30 3.12
C HIS A 377 7.10 16.83 3.28
N SER A 378 8.30 17.43 3.19
CA SER A 378 8.49 18.88 3.19
C SER A 378 7.80 19.55 1.99
N ASP A 379 7.93 18.96 0.80
CA ASP A 379 7.19 19.36 -0.38
C ASP A 379 5.70 18.96 -0.24
N ALA A 380 4.84 19.96 -0.24
CA ALA A 380 3.40 19.77 -0.11
C ALA A 380 2.82 18.88 -1.22
N GLN A 381 3.34 18.97 -2.44
CA GLN A 381 2.82 18.19 -3.58
C GLN A 381 3.00 16.68 -3.42
N LYS A 382 3.95 16.27 -2.58
CA LYS A 382 4.23 14.85 -2.30
C LYS A 382 3.43 14.28 -1.12
N ARG A 383 2.72 15.13 -0.34
CA ARG A 383 1.95 14.66 0.83
C ARG A 383 0.71 13.93 0.41
N ARG A 384 0.55 12.71 0.90
CA ARG A 384 -0.63 11.84 0.68
C ARG A 384 -0.73 10.84 1.82
N ILE A 385 -1.93 10.37 2.07
CA ILE A 385 -2.16 9.09 2.72
C ILE A 385 -2.61 8.14 1.64
N ILE A 386 -1.90 7.04 1.47
CA ILE A 386 -2.24 6.00 0.51
C ILE A 386 -2.59 4.71 1.23
N LYS A 387 -3.52 3.97 0.65
CA LYS A 387 -3.93 2.63 1.07
C LYS A 387 -3.35 1.64 0.08
N VAL A 388 -2.60 0.66 0.54
CA VAL A 388 -1.89 -0.31 -0.29
C VAL A 388 -2.37 -1.71 0.06
N ASN A 389 -2.76 -2.48 -0.96
CA ASN A 389 -3.22 -3.86 -0.77
C ASN A 389 -2.04 -4.81 -0.61
N MET A 390 -2.01 -5.56 0.49
CA MET A 390 -0.92 -6.47 0.86
C MET A 390 -1.24 -7.94 0.56
N LEU A 391 -2.47 -8.24 0.11
CA LEU A 391 -2.98 -9.62 -0.10
C LEU A 391 -2.99 -10.50 1.16
N GLY A 392 -2.66 -9.95 2.31
CA GLY A 392 -2.59 -10.64 3.61
C GLY A 392 -2.96 -9.74 4.76
N GLY A 393 -3.19 -10.29 5.94
CA GLY A 393 -3.53 -9.56 7.14
C GLY A 393 -2.29 -9.08 7.91
N GLY A 394 -2.47 -8.06 8.74
CA GLY A 394 -1.44 -7.65 9.68
C GLY A 394 -1.46 -8.45 10.99
N ALA A 395 -0.37 -8.38 11.74
CA ALA A 395 -0.27 -8.94 13.07
C ALA A 395 -1.30 -8.30 14.02
N PRO A 396 -1.86 -9.02 15.00
CA PRO A 396 -2.77 -8.45 15.98
C PRO A 396 -2.05 -7.41 16.84
N TYR A 397 -2.74 -6.33 17.19
CA TYR A 397 -2.35 -5.33 18.18
C TYR A 397 -3.58 -4.48 18.54
N TYR A 398 -3.49 -3.67 19.58
CA TYR A 398 -4.58 -2.75 19.96
C TYR A 398 -5.05 -1.89 18.76
N GLY A 399 -6.38 -1.72 18.64
CA GLY A 399 -6.99 -1.09 17.48
C GLY A 399 -7.30 -2.04 16.33
N ARG A 400 -6.99 -3.36 16.46
CA ARG A 400 -7.32 -4.40 15.47
C ARG A 400 -7.78 -5.73 16.09
N GLU A 401 -8.00 -5.77 17.38
CA GLU A 401 -8.53 -6.96 18.07
C GLU A 401 -10.04 -7.01 18.01
#